data_ba70c16b2db0e529bec8b8e28e2965e2
#
_entry.id   ba70c16b2db0e529bec8b8e28e2965e2
#
_cell.length_a   1.000
_cell.length_b   1.000
_cell.length_c   1.000
_cell.angle_alpha   90.00
_cell.angle_beta   90.00
_cell.angle_gamma   90.00
#
_symmetry.space_group_name_H-M   'P 1'
#
loop_
_entity.id
_entity.type
_entity.pdbx_description
1 polymer ?
#
loop_
_entity_poly.entity_id
_entity_poly.type
_entity_poly.pdbx_seq_one_letter_code
_entity_poly.pdbx_strand_id
1 'polypeptide(L)'
;MGQGIKQEYLIPFRPPTVNTYWRRSGKNIHLSEKGTAFKRNVKIFMRTQKNKKLSDKPLAVELILNFKGKTKRDIDNYCKGILDSLTGILWEDDSQIIKLNIEKNIGEKEDNFILRVQEVDSQRGA
;
A
#
# COMPACT_ATOMS: atom_id res chain seq x y z
N MET A 1 20.99 -0.29 -15.73
CA MET A 1 21.02 -0.49 -14.73
C MET A 1 20.53 0.34 -13.66
N GLY A 2 20.61 1.03 -12.99
CA GLY A 2 20.04 1.84 -11.95
C GLY A 2 18.80 1.29 -11.26
N GLN A 3 18.31 0.17 -11.68
CA GLN A 3 17.15 -0.41 -11.05
C GLN A 3 17.56 -1.50 -10.08
N GLY A 4 17.00 -1.46 -8.90
CA GLY A 4 17.24 -2.48 -7.91
C GLY A 4 16.18 -3.56 -7.94
N ILE A 5 15.86 -4.09 -6.77
CA ILE A 5 14.93 -5.20 -6.63
C ILE A 5 13.52 -4.76 -6.96
N LYS A 6 12.79 -5.62 -7.66
CA LYS A 6 11.38 -5.41 -7.96
C LYS A 6 10.58 -6.50 -7.27
N GLN A 7 9.51 -6.09 -6.60
CA GLN A 7 8.65 -7.01 -5.88
C GLN A 7 7.21 -6.77 -6.32
N GLU A 8 6.42 -7.85 -6.37
CA GLU A 8 5.02 -7.75 -6.74
C GLU A 8 4.19 -8.67 -5.87
N TYR A 9 3.06 -8.19 -5.38
CA TYR A 9 2.18 -8.94 -4.49
C TYR A 9 0.73 -8.71 -4.85
N LEU A 10 -0.06 -9.78 -4.84
CA LEU A 10 -1.51 -9.69 -4.89
C LEU A 10 -2.00 -9.84 -3.46
N ILE A 11 -2.50 -8.76 -2.88
CA ILE A 11 -2.92 -8.75 -1.49
C ILE A 11 -4.44 -8.86 -1.46
N PRO A 12 -4.98 -9.97 -0.88
CA PRO A 12 -6.38 -10.34 -1.04
C PRO A 12 -7.32 -9.65 -0.06
N PHE A 13 -7.12 -8.36 0.17
CA PHE A 13 -7.95 -7.61 1.09
C PHE A 13 -8.42 -6.32 0.42
N ARG A 14 -9.63 -5.91 0.76
CA ARG A 14 -10.14 -4.63 0.31
C ARG A 14 -9.43 -3.52 1.10
N PRO A 15 -8.78 -2.57 0.42
CA PRO A 15 -8.14 -1.48 1.14
C PRO A 15 -9.19 -0.56 1.76
N PRO A 16 -8.96 -0.06 2.97
CA PRO A 16 -9.88 0.89 3.60
C PRO A 16 -9.66 2.30 3.06
N THR A 17 -10.71 3.13 3.15
CA THR A 17 -10.53 4.54 2.84
C THR A 17 -9.74 5.19 3.98
N VAL A 18 -9.18 6.36 3.72
CA VAL A 18 -8.44 7.10 4.73
C VAL A 18 -9.33 7.38 5.95
N ASN A 19 -10.60 7.69 5.73
CA ASN A 19 -11.51 7.98 6.84
C ASN A 19 -11.93 6.74 7.61
N THR A 20 -11.86 5.57 6.98
CA THR A 20 -12.13 4.32 7.65
C THR A 20 -10.92 3.82 8.43
N TYR A 21 -9.72 4.10 7.91
CA TYR A 21 -8.47 3.65 8.51
C TYR A 21 -8.15 4.40 9.80
N TRP A 22 -8.42 5.70 9.85
CA TRP A 22 -8.11 6.54 10.99
C TRP A 22 -9.35 6.99 11.73
N ARG A 23 -9.21 7.23 13.03
CA ARG A 23 -10.24 7.82 13.87
C ARG A 23 -9.63 8.99 14.63
N ARG A 24 -10.46 10.01 14.88
CA ARG A 24 -10.04 11.13 15.68
C ARG A 24 -10.79 11.06 17.02
N SER A 25 -10.07 11.23 18.12
CA SER A 25 -10.65 11.30 19.45
C SER A 25 -10.05 12.54 20.12
N GLY A 26 -10.80 13.65 20.10
CA GLY A 26 -10.28 14.92 20.56
C GLY A 26 -9.14 15.38 19.67
N LYS A 27 -7.98 15.61 20.25
CA LYS A 27 -6.78 16.02 19.51
C LYS A 27 -5.97 14.82 19.02
N ASN A 28 -6.35 13.62 19.42
CA ASN A 28 -5.60 12.43 19.06
C ASN A 28 -6.15 11.79 17.79
N ILE A 29 -5.25 11.26 16.97
CA ILE A 29 -5.61 10.49 15.80
C ILE A 29 -5.04 9.09 16.00
N HIS A 30 -5.86 8.08 15.82
CA HIS A 30 -5.44 6.69 16.00
C HIS A 30 -6.11 5.81 14.97
N LEU A 31 -5.62 4.56 14.85
CA LEU A 31 -6.22 3.61 13.93
C LEU A 31 -7.61 3.21 14.43
N SER A 32 -8.56 3.12 13.49
CA SER A 32 -9.87 2.56 13.81
C SER A 32 -9.76 1.06 14.02
N GLU A 33 -10.83 0.41 14.45
CA GLU A 33 -10.85 -1.05 14.54
C GLU A 33 -10.63 -1.66 13.16
N LYS A 34 -11.26 -1.12 12.13
CA LYS A 34 -11.07 -1.60 10.75
C LYS A 34 -9.65 -1.35 10.27
N GLY A 35 -9.07 -0.21 10.62
CA GLY A 35 -7.69 0.09 10.28
C GLY A 35 -6.72 -0.87 10.94
N THR A 36 -6.94 -1.14 12.23
CA THR A 36 -6.11 -2.08 12.97
C THR A 36 -6.22 -3.48 12.36
N ALA A 37 -7.43 -3.90 12.02
CA ALA A 37 -7.65 -5.22 11.42
C ALA A 37 -6.97 -5.31 10.04
N PHE A 38 -7.09 -4.28 9.23
CA PHE A 38 -6.45 -4.26 7.92
C PHE A 38 -4.94 -4.39 8.06
N LYS A 39 -4.36 -3.57 8.92
CA LYS A 39 -2.90 -3.57 9.12
C LYS A 39 -2.42 -4.94 9.62
N ARG A 40 -3.16 -5.54 10.55
CA ARG A 40 -2.83 -6.87 11.05
C ARG A 40 -2.93 -7.93 9.95
N ASN A 41 -4.01 -7.88 9.16
CA ASN A 41 -4.21 -8.86 8.09
C ASN A 41 -3.12 -8.75 7.02
N VAL A 42 -2.73 -7.54 6.64
CA VAL A 42 -1.64 -7.34 5.69
C VAL A 42 -0.34 -7.90 6.27
N LYS A 43 -0.07 -7.63 7.54
CA LYS A 43 1.16 -8.11 8.18
C LYS A 43 1.21 -9.64 8.18
N ILE A 44 0.09 -10.29 8.53
CA ILE A 44 0.02 -11.75 8.56
C ILE A 44 0.20 -12.30 7.14
N PHE A 45 -0.47 -11.72 6.16
CA PHE A 45 -0.36 -12.17 4.78
C PHE A 45 1.08 -12.02 4.29
N MET A 46 1.72 -10.89 4.57
CA MET A 46 3.08 -10.66 4.10
C MET A 46 4.09 -11.62 4.71
N ARG A 47 3.81 -12.17 5.89
CA ARG A 47 4.67 -13.20 6.47
C ARG A 47 4.70 -14.47 5.62
N THR A 48 3.66 -14.72 4.84
CA THR A 48 3.62 -15.90 3.98
C THR A 48 4.35 -15.68 2.67
N GLN A 49 4.75 -14.45 2.37
CA GLN A 49 5.39 -14.14 1.09
C GLN A 49 6.89 -14.37 1.19
N LYS A 50 7.40 -15.24 0.33
CA LYS A 50 8.82 -15.53 0.28
C LYS A 50 9.52 -14.43 -0.49
N ASN A 51 10.79 -14.24 -0.20
CA ASN A 51 11.65 -13.31 -0.93
C ASN A 51 11.28 -11.84 -0.76
N LYS A 52 10.42 -11.50 0.20
CA LYS A 52 10.16 -10.09 0.45
C LYS A 52 11.39 -9.49 1.11
N LYS A 53 11.62 -8.22 0.84
CA LYS A 53 12.80 -7.54 1.34
C LYS A 53 12.43 -6.15 1.80
N LEU A 54 12.88 -5.80 2.99
CA LEU A 54 12.73 -4.45 3.52
C LEU A 54 13.79 -3.57 2.86
N SER A 55 13.37 -2.50 2.20
CA SER A 55 14.26 -1.62 1.48
C SER A 55 14.50 -0.32 2.24
N ASP A 56 15.72 0.22 2.13
CA ASP A 56 16.03 1.55 2.64
C ASP A 56 16.34 2.52 1.49
N LYS A 57 16.02 2.13 0.25
CA LYS A 57 16.33 2.91 -0.95
C LYS A 57 15.12 3.71 -1.41
N PRO A 58 15.32 4.70 -2.28
CA PRO A 58 14.18 5.35 -2.95
C PRO A 58 13.38 4.33 -3.75
N LEU A 59 12.06 4.49 -3.74
CA LEU A 59 11.16 3.50 -4.31
C LEU A 59 10.18 4.12 -5.29
N ALA A 60 9.83 3.32 -6.31
CA ALA A 60 8.66 3.56 -7.14
C ALA A 60 7.64 2.51 -6.77
N VAL A 61 6.41 2.94 -6.51
CA VAL A 61 5.33 2.05 -6.08
C VAL A 61 4.17 2.18 -7.04
N GLU A 62 3.60 1.05 -7.41
CA GLU A 62 2.40 1.01 -8.24
C GLU A 62 1.33 0.23 -7.50
N LEU A 63 0.12 0.80 -7.47
CA LEU A 63 -1.04 0.17 -6.84
C LEU A 63 -2.12 -0.02 -7.88
N ILE A 64 -2.69 -1.21 -7.95
CA ILE A 64 -3.85 -1.50 -8.77
C ILE A 64 -4.93 -1.99 -7.82
N LEU A 65 -5.96 -1.17 -7.64
CA LEU A 65 -7.04 -1.46 -6.69
C LEU A 65 -8.19 -2.11 -7.43
N ASN A 66 -8.56 -3.32 -7.02
CA ASN A 66 -9.65 -4.05 -7.65
C ASN A 66 -10.84 -4.14 -6.70
N PHE A 67 -11.98 -3.64 -7.15
CA PHE A 67 -13.19 -3.63 -6.35
C PHE A 67 -14.29 -4.45 -7.02
N LYS A 68 -14.92 -5.32 -6.24
CA LYS A 68 -16.01 -6.14 -6.74
C LYS A 68 -17.25 -5.30 -7.05
N GLY A 69 -17.52 -4.31 -6.20
CA GLY A 69 -18.67 -3.44 -6.42
C GLY A 69 -18.45 -2.43 -7.53
N LYS A 70 -19.51 -1.83 -7.98
CA LYS A 70 -19.45 -0.82 -9.04
C LYS A 70 -19.70 0.59 -8.49
N THR A 71 -19.67 0.76 -7.18
CA THR A 71 -19.85 2.04 -6.54
C THR A 71 -18.71 2.98 -6.90
N LYS A 72 -19.03 4.24 -7.10
CA LYS A 72 -17.99 5.24 -7.35
C LYS A 72 -17.05 5.33 -6.16
N ARG A 73 -15.77 5.45 -6.42
CA ARG A 73 -14.75 5.55 -5.39
C ARG A 73 -13.67 6.52 -5.83
N ASP A 74 -13.24 7.37 -4.92
CA ASP A 74 -12.14 8.29 -5.19
C ASP A 74 -10.83 7.56 -4.95
N ILE A 75 -10.04 7.47 -5.99
CA ILE A 75 -8.82 6.66 -5.99
C ILE A 75 -7.82 7.11 -4.91
N ASP A 76 -7.73 8.41 -4.65
CA ASP A 76 -6.78 8.94 -3.68
C ASP A 76 -7.15 8.61 -2.24
N ASN A 77 -8.37 8.20 -1.98
CA ASN A 77 -8.78 7.89 -0.61
C ASN A 77 -8.25 6.55 -0.11
N TYR A 78 -7.64 5.75 -0.95
CA TYR A 78 -7.24 4.39 -0.60
C TYR A 78 -5.75 4.20 -0.43
N CYS A 79 -4.93 5.22 -0.68
CA CYS A 79 -3.48 5.07 -0.61
C CYS A 79 -2.93 4.98 0.80
N LYS A 80 -3.44 5.82 1.68
CA LYS A 80 -2.80 6.03 2.99
C LYS A 80 -2.74 4.76 3.83
N GLY A 81 -3.86 4.04 3.90
CA GLY A 81 -3.90 2.81 4.69
C GLY A 81 -2.98 1.74 4.13
N ILE A 82 -2.93 1.63 2.80
CA ILE A 82 -2.06 0.64 2.16
C ILE A 82 -0.59 0.96 2.46
N LEU A 83 -0.17 2.20 2.23
CA LEU A 83 1.22 2.56 2.44
C LEU A 83 1.62 2.43 3.90
N ASP A 84 0.74 2.85 4.81
CA ASP A 84 1.00 2.74 6.23
C ASP A 84 1.14 1.28 6.67
N SER A 85 0.28 0.40 6.14
CA SER A 85 0.29 -1.01 6.53
C SER A 85 1.56 -1.74 6.10
N LEU A 86 2.27 -1.22 5.09
CA LEU A 86 3.46 -1.86 4.55
C LEU A 86 4.76 -1.20 5.03
N THR A 87 4.66 -0.06 5.71
CA THR A 87 5.81 0.56 6.34
C THR A 87 6.32 -0.35 7.46
N GLY A 88 7.61 -0.61 7.45
CA GLY A 88 8.21 -1.58 8.36
C GLY A 88 8.24 -3.00 7.82
N ILE A 89 7.59 -3.25 6.68
CA ILE A 89 7.59 -4.56 6.03
C ILE A 89 8.36 -4.53 4.72
N LEU A 90 8.05 -3.59 3.85
CA LEU A 90 8.70 -3.47 2.54
C LEU A 90 9.58 -2.23 2.42
N TRP A 91 9.34 -1.22 3.25
CA TRP A 91 10.19 -0.04 3.34
C TRP A 91 10.19 0.46 4.78
N GLU A 92 11.24 1.21 5.12
CA GLU A 92 11.39 1.70 6.49
C GLU A 92 10.50 2.89 6.75
N ASP A 93 10.32 3.74 5.74
CA ASP A 93 9.53 4.95 5.88
C ASP A 93 8.91 5.29 4.54
N ASP A 94 7.64 5.72 4.53
CA ASP A 94 6.96 6.00 3.28
C ASP A 94 7.53 7.22 2.55
N SER A 95 8.37 8.01 3.21
CA SER A 95 9.09 9.10 2.53
C SER A 95 10.08 8.59 1.49
N GLN A 96 10.42 7.29 1.51
CA GLN A 96 11.26 6.69 0.48
C GLN A 96 10.55 6.62 -0.86
N ILE A 97 9.22 6.69 -0.87
CA ILE A 97 8.46 6.56 -2.11
C ILE A 97 8.54 7.87 -2.88
N ILE A 98 9.25 7.85 -4.01
CA ILE A 98 9.43 9.04 -4.83
C ILE A 98 8.57 9.02 -6.08
N LYS A 99 7.92 7.90 -6.36
CA LYS A 99 6.99 7.81 -7.48
C LYS A 99 5.86 6.87 -7.09
N LEU A 100 4.63 7.30 -7.29
CA LEU A 100 3.45 6.51 -6.94
C LEU A 100 2.46 6.57 -8.09
N ASN A 101 2.13 5.41 -8.65
CA ASN A 101 1.11 5.27 -9.66
C ASN A 101 -0.03 4.46 -9.08
N ILE A 102 -1.25 4.91 -9.29
CA ILE A 102 -2.43 4.24 -8.76
C ILE A 102 -3.47 4.13 -9.85
N GLU A 103 -4.07 2.96 -9.99
CA GLU A 103 -5.22 2.80 -10.84
C GLU A 103 -6.26 1.95 -10.11
N LYS A 104 -7.50 2.05 -10.54
CA LYS A 104 -8.58 1.26 -9.93
C LYS A 104 -9.40 0.61 -11.00
N ASN A 105 -9.96 -0.54 -10.66
CA ASN A 105 -10.91 -1.28 -11.48
C ASN A 105 -12.12 -1.60 -10.62
N ILE A 106 -13.30 -1.46 -11.18
CA ILE A 106 -14.55 -1.78 -10.48
C ILE A 106 -15.23 -2.94 -11.22
N GLY A 107 -16.16 -3.60 -10.54
CA GLY A 107 -16.86 -4.72 -11.15
C GLY A 107 -15.98 -5.95 -11.33
N GLU A 108 -14.95 -6.09 -10.51
CA GLU A 108 -14.04 -7.23 -10.56
C GLU A 108 -14.63 -8.42 -9.80
N LYS A 109 -13.99 -9.58 -9.91
CA LYS A 109 -14.49 -10.76 -9.22
C LYS A 109 -14.39 -10.64 -7.72
N GLU A 110 -13.34 -10.02 -7.21
CA GLU A 110 -13.08 -9.93 -5.79
C GLU A 110 -12.42 -8.61 -5.46
N ASP A 111 -12.52 -8.20 -4.19
CA ASP A 111 -11.79 -7.06 -3.68
C ASP A 111 -10.36 -7.49 -3.36
N ASN A 112 -9.41 -6.81 -3.94
CA ASN A 112 -7.99 -7.03 -3.66
C ASN A 112 -7.20 -5.86 -4.19
N PHE A 113 -5.88 -5.88 -4.01
CA PHE A 113 -5.04 -4.92 -4.71
C PHE A 113 -3.70 -5.55 -5.05
N ILE A 114 -3.13 -5.08 -6.15
CA ILE A 114 -1.80 -5.49 -6.58
C ILE A 114 -0.84 -4.37 -6.21
N LEU A 115 0.26 -4.75 -5.60
CA LEU A 115 1.31 -3.84 -5.20
C LEU A 115 2.58 -4.21 -5.95
N ARG A 116 3.19 -3.23 -6.62
CA ARG A 116 4.50 -3.40 -7.23
C ARG A 116 5.44 -2.38 -6.64
N VAL A 117 6.60 -2.84 -6.19
CA VAL A 117 7.60 -1.99 -5.55
C VAL A 117 8.92 -2.21 -6.26
N GLN A 118 9.57 -1.12 -6.63
CA GLN A 118 10.86 -1.19 -7.30
C GLN A 118 11.80 -0.16 -6.71
N GLU A 119 13.02 -0.60 -6.38
CA GLU A 119 14.05 0.34 -5.98
C GLU A 119 14.50 1.12 -7.21
N VAL A 120 14.69 2.41 -7.05
CA VAL A 120 15.09 3.26 -8.16
C VAL A 120 16.37 3.99 -7.85
N ASP A 121 17.04 4.44 -8.90
CA ASP A 121 18.28 5.14 -8.77
C ASP A 121 18.04 6.50 -8.14
N SER A 122 18.70 6.78 -7.03
CA SER A 122 18.56 8.05 -6.34
C SER A 122 19.37 9.15 -6.98
N GLN A 123 20.14 8.85 -8.03
CA GLN A 123 20.97 9.86 -8.63
C GLN A 123 20.22 10.87 -9.46
N ARG A 124 19.00 10.56 -9.87
CA ARG A 124 18.34 11.53 -10.65
C ARG A 124 18.07 12.71 -9.85
N GLY A 125 18.21 13.82 -10.32
CA GLY A 125 17.95 15.05 -9.63
C GLY A 125 19.05 15.46 -8.70
N ALA A 126 20.03 14.66 -8.64
CA ALA A 126 21.16 15.02 -7.80
C ALA A 126 21.94 16.14 -8.47
#